data_a962243963adc6634df45c0fef293e38
#
_entry.id   a962243963adc6634df45c0fef293e38
#
_cell.length_a   1.000
_cell.length_b   1.000
_cell.length_c   1.000
_cell.angle_alpha   90.00
_cell.angle_beta   90.00
_cell.angle_gamma   90.00
#
_symmetry.space_group_name_H-M   'P 1'
#
loop_
_entity.id
_entity.type
_entity.pdbx_description
1 polymer ?
#
loop_
_entity_poly.entity_id
_entity_poly.type
_entity_poly.pdbx_seq_one_letter_code
_entity_poly.pdbx_strand_id
1 'polypeptide(L)'
;MNMEIREKVIGRNKMFSMLGFIGSLLFMTGDCLLYCEDGLSVTSYEPLWSVMPEWRFIVSAVLGFVGMSLMLPACVSFNRMIAETCGKFMRILVNFGFIGVASTGYLHFSIGSLLPITCHAIIGNGGTAELAEKVCLHWSEVISPVNFALIGFLSIMYIVHFYVTVSGRSGLHRLTCLVGITGTFAVGMIWKLIFGSTAVGGAWGACESFGEGLTYLTTYFYWKKAENSKHNQIQN
;
A
#
# COMPACT_ATOMS: atom_id res chain seq x y z
N MET A 1 1.40 8.94 32.58
CA MET A 1 1.59 7.54 32.13
C MET A 1 2.86 7.01 32.76
N ASN A 2 2.79 5.87 33.47
CA ASN A 2 3.95 5.25 34.11
C ASN A 2 5.05 4.97 33.05
N MET A 3 6.31 5.10 33.46
CA MET A 3 7.49 5.00 32.60
C MET A 3 7.57 3.62 31.91
N GLU A 4 7.32 2.56 32.66
CA GLU A 4 7.30 1.19 32.13
C GLU A 4 6.20 0.95 31.09
N ILE A 5 5.01 1.54 31.29
CA ILE A 5 3.91 1.46 30.33
C ILE A 5 4.29 2.15 29.01
N ARG A 6 4.96 3.30 29.10
CA ARG A 6 5.40 4.05 27.90
C ARG A 6 6.43 3.26 27.08
N GLU A 7 7.36 2.58 27.72
CA GLU A 7 8.35 1.71 27.04
C GLU A 7 7.69 0.55 26.28
N LYS A 8 6.77 -0.13 26.93
CA LYS A 8 5.98 -1.21 26.31
C LYS A 8 5.20 -0.68 25.09
N VAL A 9 4.65 0.53 25.16
CA VAL A 9 3.92 1.17 24.06
C VAL A 9 4.86 1.49 22.90
N ILE A 10 6.04 2.08 23.16
CA ILE A 10 7.04 2.40 22.14
C ILE A 10 7.54 1.11 21.47
N GLY A 11 7.94 0.11 22.25
CA GLY A 11 8.42 -1.17 21.72
C GLY A 11 7.39 -1.84 20.81
N ARG A 12 6.13 -1.88 21.23
CA ARG A 12 5.03 -2.42 20.43
C ARG A 12 4.81 -1.64 19.12
N ASN A 13 4.85 -0.31 19.17
CA ASN A 13 4.65 0.51 17.98
C ASN A 13 5.80 0.36 16.99
N LYS A 14 7.03 0.22 17.45
CA LYS A 14 8.19 -0.12 16.59
C LYS A 14 7.98 -1.47 15.89
N MET A 15 7.58 -2.49 16.65
CA MET A 15 7.29 -3.81 16.08
C MET A 15 6.16 -3.73 15.04
N PHE A 16 5.06 -3.06 15.34
CA PHE A 16 3.93 -2.88 14.44
C PHE A 16 4.34 -2.17 13.14
N SER A 17 5.14 -1.10 13.25
CA SER A 17 5.65 -0.39 12.08
C SER A 17 6.55 -1.27 11.21
N MET A 18 7.39 -2.11 11.82
CA MET A 18 8.25 -3.04 11.09
C MET A 18 7.44 -4.15 10.41
N LEU A 19 6.40 -4.68 11.07
CA LEU A 19 5.46 -5.61 10.44
C LEU A 19 4.79 -5.00 9.22
N GLY A 20 4.37 -3.73 9.30
CA GLY A 20 3.80 -3.02 8.16
C GLY A 20 4.78 -2.84 7.01
N PHE A 21 6.04 -2.52 7.30
CA PHE A 21 7.09 -2.44 6.28
C PHE A 21 7.28 -3.78 5.57
N ILE A 22 7.40 -4.88 6.33
CA ILE A 22 7.53 -6.23 5.76
C ILE A 22 6.27 -6.59 4.96
N GLY A 23 5.08 -6.30 5.50
CA GLY A 23 3.81 -6.54 4.82
C GLY A 23 3.71 -5.82 3.49
N SER A 24 4.14 -4.57 3.44
CA SER A 24 4.16 -3.78 2.21
C SER A 24 5.15 -4.34 1.17
N LEU A 25 6.29 -4.88 1.59
CA LEU A 25 7.21 -5.54 0.66
C LEU A 25 6.62 -6.82 0.06
N LEU A 26 5.87 -7.61 0.85
CA LEU A 26 5.15 -8.76 0.33
C LEU A 26 4.06 -8.34 -0.65
N PHE A 27 3.30 -7.31 -0.31
CA PHE A 27 2.27 -6.75 -1.18
C PHE A 27 2.87 -6.23 -2.50
N MET A 28 3.95 -5.44 -2.42
CA MET A 28 4.72 -4.97 -3.57
C MET A 28 5.17 -6.12 -4.47
N THR A 29 5.65 -7.22 -3.88
CA THR A 29 6.04 -8.42 -4.65
C THR A 29 4.84 -9.01 -5.39
N GLY A 30 3.67 -9.04 -4.74
CA GLY A 30 2.41 -9.43 -5.37
C GLY A 30 2.05 -8.55 -6.56
N ASP A 31 2.15 -7.23 -6.43
CA ASP A 31 1.92 -6.28 -7.52
C ASP A 31 2.91 -6.49 -8.67
N CYS A 32 4.18 -6.73 -8.40
CA CYS A 32 5.16 -7.04 -9.44
C CYS A 32 4.81 -8.31 -10.22
N LEU A 33 4.26 -9.33 -9.56
CA LEU A 33 3.78 -10.54 -10.25
C LEU A 33 2.61 -10.26 -11.20
N LEU A 34 1.81 -9.22 -10.92
CA LEU A 34 0.68 -8.83 -11.77
C LEU A 34 1.10 -7.94 -12.94
N TYR A 35 2.02 -7.01 -12.71
CA TYR A 35 2.25 -5.90 -13.63
C TYR A 35 3.60 -5.93 -14.36
N CYS A 36 4.58 -6.72 -13.89
CA CYS A 36 5.88 -6.82 -14.56
C CYS A 36 5.84 -7.83 -15.72
N GLU A 37 5.25 -7.39 -16.84
CA GLU A 37 5.15 -8.15 -18.08
C GLU A 37 5.27 -7.19 -19.27
N ASP A 38 5.94 -7.62 -20.35
CA ASP A 38 6.08 -6.81 -21.56
C ASP A 38 4.73 -6.67 -22.27
N GLY A 39 4.42 -5.44 -22.67
CA GLY A 39 3.17 -5.11 -23.36
C GLY A 39 1.99 -4.85 -22.42
N LEU A 40 2.11 -5.07 -21.10
CA LEU A 40 1.04 -4.80 -20.13
C LEU A 40 0.95 -3.30 -19.84
N SER A 41 -0.25 -2.76 -19.89
CA SER A 41 -0.56 -1.41 -19.41
C SER A 41 -1.26 -1.49 -18.06
N VAL A 42 -0.93 -0.61 -17.11
CA VAL A 42 -1.55 -0.61 -15.76
C VAL A 42 -2.92 0.07 -15.74
N THR A 43 -3.54 0.28 -16.89
CA THR A 43 -4.81 1.01 -17.00
C THR A 43 -6.01 0.11 -17.20
N SER A 44 -6.34 -0.74 -16.25
CA SER A 44 -7.45 -1.64 -16.37
C SER A 44 -7.15 -2.99 -17.02
N TYR A 45 -8.16 -3.76 -17.21
CA TYR A 45 -8.22 -5.07 -17.78
C TYR A 45 -7.34 -5.23 -19.05
N GLU A 46 -6.41 -6.19 -19.02
CA GLU A 46 -5.44 -6.40 -20.10
C GLU A 46 -5.61 -7.79 -20.75
N PRO A 47 -5.70 -7.85 -22.08
CA PRO A 47 -5.75 -9.12 -22.80
C PRO A 47 -4.59 -10.07 -22.49
N LEU A 48 -3.42 -9.53 -22.13
CA LEU A 48 -2.24 -10.31 -21.78
C LEU A 48 -2.45 -11.16 -20.52
N TRP A 49 -3.36 -10.82 -19.61
CA TRP A 49 -3.66 -11.66 -18.47
C TRP A 49 -4.17 -13.05 -18.88
N SER A 50 -4.76 -13.18 -20.06
CA SER A 50 -5.23 -14.47 -20.57
C SER A 50 -4.08 -15.42 -20.92
N VAL A 51 -2.89 -14.92 -21.20
CA VAL A 51 -1.72 -15.72 -21.58
C VAL A 51 -0.66 -15.82 -20.48
N MET A 52 -0.75 -14.99 -19.44
CA MET A 52 0.16 -15.07 -18.29
C MET A 52 -0.12 -16.35 -17.47
N PRO A 53 0.92 -16.95 -16.86
CA PRO A 53 0.76 -18.15 -16.04
C PRO A 53 -0.17 -17.91 -14.83
N GLU A 54 -1.18 -18.73 -14.63
CA GLU A 54 -2.20 -18.60 -13.57
C GLU A 54 -1.58 -18.56 -12.16
N TRP A 55 -0.47 -19.29 -11.93
CA TRP A 55 0.20 -19.28 -10.63
C TRP A 55 0.62 -17.86 -10.17
N ARG A 56 0.91 -16.95 -11.10
CA ARG A 56 1.29 -15.56 -10.75
C ARG A 56 0.16 -14.85 -10.02
N PHE A 57 -1.08 -15.04 -10.47
CA PHE A 57 -2.27 -14.44 -9.86
C PHE A 57 -2.57 -15.05 -8.49
N ILE A 58 -2.41 -16.37 -8.36
CA ILE A 58 -2.63 -17.08 -7.10
C ILE A 58 -1.59 -16.65 -6.06
N VAL A 59 -0.30 -16.64 -6.43
CA VAL A 59 0.78 -16.22 -5.53
C VAL A 59 0.63 -14.74 -5.16
N SER A 60 0.28 -13.88 -6.12
CA SER A 60 0.00 -12.47 -5.88
C SER A 60 -1.13 -12.28 -4.88
N ALA A 61 -2.26 -13.02 -5.01
CA ALA A 61 -3.37 -12.97 -4.07
C ALA A 61 -2.93 -13.36 -2.64
N VAL A 62 -2.15 -14.42 -2.50
CA VAL A 62 -1.63 -14.88 -1.19
C VAL A 62 -0.70 -13.83 -0.58
N LEU A 63 0.24 -13.29 -1.36
CA LEU A 63 1.17 -12.24 -0.90
C LEU A 63 0.43 -10.96 -0.51
N GLY A 64 -0.58 -10.57 -1.29
CA GLY A 64 -1.44 -9.42 -0.99
C GLY A 64 -2.22 -9.63 0.31
N PHE A 65 -2.81 -10.79 0.53
CA PHE A 65 -3.54 -11.10 1.76
C PHE A 65 -2.64 -11.11 3.00
N VAL A 66 -1.49 -11.80 2.93
CA VAL A 66 -0.52 -11.84 4.04
C VAL A 66 0.07 -10.45 4.28
N GLY A 67 0.46 -9.75 3.22
CA GLY A 67 0.98 -8.39 3.29
C GLY A 67 0.02 -7.45 3.98
N MET A 68 -1.25 -7.42 3.55
CA MET A 68 -2.30 -6.62 4.18
C MET A 68 -2.46 -6.94 5.66
N SER A 69 -2.50 -8.23 6.01
CA SER A 69 -2.67 -8.65 7.40
C SER A 69 -1.55 -8.12 8.31
N LEU A 70 -0.31 -8.03 7.78
CA LEU A 70 0.83 -7.46 8.48
C LEU A 70 0.81 -5.91 8.52
N MET A 71 0.17 -5.26 7.57
CA MET A 71 0.06 -3.80 7.51
C MET A 71 -0.96 -3.25 8.51
N LEU A 72 -2.02 -3.98 8.85
CA LEU A 72 -3.07 -3.51 9.78
C LEU A 72 -2.52 -3.06 11.16
N PRO A 73 -1.63 -3.81 11.84
CA PRO A 73 -1.00 -3.33 13.07
C PRO A 73 -0.21 -2.02 12.89
N ALA A 74 0.44 -1.84 11.73
CA ALA A 74 1.20 -0.62 11.45
C ALA A 74 0.30 0.62 11.34
N CYS A 75 -0.92 0.47 10.85
CA CYS A 75 -1.93 1.53 10.87
C CYS A 75 -2.19 2.02 12.30
N VAL A 76 -2.25 1.12 13.28
CA VAL A 76 -2.42 1.48 14.70
C VAL A 76 -1.21 2.27 15.20
N SER A 77 0.01 1.86 14.83
CA SER A 77 1.25 2.57 15.17
C SER A 77 1.27 3.97 14.58
N PHE A 78 0.94 4.11 13.29
CA PHE A 78 0.86 5.39 12.59
C PHE A 78 -0.20 6.30 13.23
N ASN A 79 -1.41 5.81 13.52
CA ASN A 79 -2.46 6.57 14.19
C ASN A 79 -2.00 7.14 15.54
N ARG A 80 -1.23 6.36 16.31
CA ARG A 80 -0.69 6.82 17.59
C ARG A 80 0.34 7.93 17.40
N MET A 81 1.22 7.81 16.41
CA MET A 81 2.15 8.87 16.04
C MET A 81 1.39 10.17 15.71
N ILE A 82 0.33 10.09 14.90
CA ILE A 82 -0.51 11.24 14.55
C ILE A 82 -1.22 11.81 15.78
N ALA A 83 -1.70 10.97 16.69
CA ALA A 83 -2.33 11.43 17.92
C ALA A 83 -1.37 12.22 18.82
N GLU A 84 -0.09 11.82 18.86
CA GLU A 84 0.94 12.53 19.65
C GLU A 84 1.40 13.84 18.98
N THR A 85 1.35 13.93 17.65
CA THR A 85 1.96 15.03 16.90
C THR A 85 0.97 16.07 16.37
N CYS A 86 -0.28 15.68 16.08
CA CYS A 86 -1.22 16.51 15.31
C CYS A 86 -2.59 16.73 15.95
N GLY A 87 -2.87 16.08 17.07
CA GLY A 87 -4.12 16.24 17.78
C GLY A 87 -5.29 15.42 17.21
N LYS A 88 -6.47 15.62 17.83
CA LYS A 88 -7.63 14.74 17.69
C LYS A 88 -8.24 14.72 16.30
N PHE A 89 -8.32 15.86 15.62
CA PHE A 89 -8.93 15.94 14.28
C PHE A 89 -8.16 15.11 13.23
N MET A 90 -6.84 15.28 13.18
CA MET A 90 -6.00 14.51 12.25
C MET A 90 -6.05 13.00 12.54
N ARG A 91 -6.17 12.63 13.81
CA ARG A 91 -6.37 11.23 14.21
C ARG A 91 -7.68 10.66 13.65
N ILE A 92 -8.77 11.45 13.65
CA ILE A 92 -10.05 11.01 13.06
C ILE A 92 -9.88 10.80 11.55
N LEU A 93 -9.24 11.72 10.85
CA LEU A 93 -8.97 11.57 9.41
C LEU A 93 -8.16 10.29 9.10
N VAL A 94 -7.13 10.01 9.90
CA VAL A 94 -6.35 8.78 9.74
C VAL A 94 -7.20 7.52 9.95
N ASN A 95 -8.17 7.54 10.86
CA ASN A 95 -9.08 6.39 11.02
C ASN A 95 -9.90 6.12 9.75
N PHE A 96 -10.32 7.15 9.02
CA PHE A 96 -10.94 6.97 7.69
C PHE A 96 -9.93 6.43 6.68
N GLY A 97 -8.68 6.93 6.70
CA GLY A 97 -7.61 6.40 5.86
C GLY A 97 -7.33 4.92 6.07
N PHE A 98 -7.53 4.40 7.29
CA PHE A 98 -7.40 2.97 7.58
C PHE A 98 -8.43 2.11 6.84
N ILE A 99 -9.63 2.63 6.58
CA ILE A 99 -10.60 1.93 5.75
C ILE A 99 -10.00 1.74 4.35
N GLY A 100 -9.34 2.77 3.82
CA GLY A 100 -8.62 2.68 2.55
C GLY A 100 -7.53 1.61 2.56
N VAL A 101 -6.62 1.67 3.54
CA VAL A 101 -5.54 0.66 3.66
C VAL A 101 -6.10 -0.76 3.81
N ALA A 102 -7.09 -0.97 4.69
CA ALA A 102 -7.72 -2.28 4.85
C ALA A 102 -8.41 -2.77 3.56
N SER A 103 -8.78 -1.86 2.68
CA SER A 103 -9.47 -2.14 1.42
C SER A 103 -8.51 -2.40 0.26
N THR A 104 -7.21 -2.07 0.38
CA THR A 104 -6.23 -2.38 -0.68
C THR A 104 -6.13 -3.87 -0.93
N GLY A 105 -6.26 -4.71 0.12
CA GLY A 105 -6.36 -6.16 -0.03
C GLY A 105 -7.57 -6.59 -0.87
N TYR A 106 -8.72 -5.94 -0.71
CA TYR A 106 -9.89 -6.19 -1.56
C TYR A 106 -9.64 -5.78 -3.01
N LEU A 107 -9.07 -4.59 -3.23
CA LEU A 107 -8.72 -4.11 -4.58
C LEU A 107 -7.72 -5.04 -5.26
N HIS A 108 -6.67 -5.43 -4.55
CA HIS A 108 -5.66 -6.34 -5.06
C HIS A 108 -6.24 -7.71 -5.42
N PHE A 109 -7.11 -8.27 -4.58
CA PHE A 109 -7.77 -9.55 -4.86
C PHE A 109 -8.79 -9.42 -6.00
N SER A 110 -9.64 -8.40 -6.00
CA SER A 110 -10.73 -8.27 -6.99
C SER A 110 -10.21 -7.93 -8.39
N ILE A 111 -9.32 -6.95 -8.50
CA ILE A 111 -8.80 -6.49 -9.79
C ILE A 111 -7.56 -7.30 -10.20
N GLY A 112 -6.62 -7.49 -9.27
CA GLY A 112 -5.34 -8.09 -9.57
C GLY A 112 -5.35 -9.62 -9.68
N SER A 113 -6.34 -10.30 -9.08
CA SER A 113 -6.36 -11.77 -9.08
C SER A 113 -7.65 -12.34 -9.63
N LEU A 114 -8.81 -11.90 -9.15
CA LEU A 114 -10.10 -12.47 -9.56
C LEU A 114 -10.40 -12.26 -11.04
N LEU A 115 -10.13 -11.08 -11.58
CA LEU A 115 -10.36 -10.81 -13.00
C LEU A 115 -9.46 -11.65 -13.91
N PRO A 116 -8.13 -11.72 -13.72
CA PRO A 116 -7.27 -12.59 -14.50
C PRO A 116 -7.65 -14.07 -14.40
N ILE A 117 -7.96 -14.58 -13.21
CA ILE A 117 -8.40 -15.97 -13.03
C ILE A 117 -9.72 -16.22 -13.76
N THR A 118 -10.65 -15.26 -13.76
CA THR A 118 -11.90 -15.36 -14.51
C THR A 118 -11.64 -15.45 -16.02
N CYS A 119 -10.71 -14.66 -16.54
CA CYS A 119 -10.28 -14.76 -17.95
C CYS A 119 -9.76 -16.15 -18.30
N HIS A 120 -8.85 -16.68 -17.47
CA HIS A 120 -8.33 -18.03 -17.65
C HIS A 120 -9.42 -19.08 -17.63
N ALA A 121 -10.36 -18.98 -16.68
CA ALA A 121 -11.47 -19.92 -16.58
C ALA A 121 -12.38 -19.89 -17.83
N ILE A 122 -12.68 -18.70 -18.37
CA ILE A 122 -13.51 -18.58 -19.57
C ILE A 122 -12.80 -19.22 -20.77
N ILE A 123 -11.53 -18.88 -21.00
CA ILE A 123 -10.77 -19.40 -22.15
C ILE A 123 -10.51 -20.89 -21.99
N GLY A 124 -10.14 -21.35 -20.80
CA GLY A 124 -9.90 -22.77 -20.50
C GLY A 124 -11.13 -23.67 -20.69
N ASN A 125 -12.34 -23.10 -20.59
CA ASN A 125 -13.59 -23.80 -20.87
C ASN A 125 -14.13 -23.60 -22.32
N GLY A 126 -13.27 -23.15 -23.23
CA GLY A 126 -13.60 -22.99 -24.65
C GLY A 126 -14.26 -21.66 -25.01
N GLY A 127 -14.32 -20.70 -24.10
CA GLY A 127 -14.75 -19.34 -24.41
C GLY A 127 -13.70 -18.57 -25.22
N THR A 128 -14.13 -17.51 -25.90
CA THR A 128 -13.22 -16.64 -26.67
C THR A 128 -12.56 -15.58 -25.81
N ALA A 129 -11.40 -15.08 -26.23
CA ALA A 129 -10.74 -13.94 -25.57
C ALA A 129 -11.67 -12.70 -25.51
N GLU A 130 -12.46 -12.46 -26.59
CA GLU A 130 -13.43 -11.37 -26.64
C GLU A 130 -14.53 -11.52 -25.58
N LEU A 131 -15.00 -12.74 -25.33
CA LEU A 131 -15.99 -13.00 -24.26
C LEU A 131 -15.38 -12.75 -22.89
N ALA A 132 -14.15 -13.22 -22.68
CA ALA A 132 -13.41 -12.98 -21.42
C ALA A 132 -13.24 -11.49 -21.16
N GLU A 133 -12.83 -10.74 -22.16
CA GLU A 133 -12.69 -9.28 -22.09
C GLU A 133 -14.03 -8.59 -21.71
N LYS A 134 -15.10 -8.91 -22.40
CA LYS A 134 -16.43 -8.33 -22.12
C LYS A 134 -16.88 -8.62 -20.68
N VAL A 135 -16.69 -9.83 -20.20
CA VAL A 135 -17.06 -10.20 -18.82
C VAL A 135 -16.24 -9.42 -17.81
N CYS A 136 -14.93 -9.31 -18.03
CA CYS A 136 -14.04 -8.61 -17.10
C CYS A 136 -14.25 -7.09 -17.13
N LEU A 137 -14.50 -6.48 -18.29
CA LEU A 137 -14.88 -5.08 -18.38
C LEU A 137 -16.19 -4.80 -17.64
N HIS A 138 -17.21 -5.64 -17.82
CA HIS A 138 -18.46 -5.50 -17.09
C HIS A 138 -18.26 -5.59 -15.57
N TRP A 139 -17.47 -6.54 -15.08
CA TRP A 139 -17.09 -6.63 -13.67
C TRP A 139 -16.40 -5.36 -13.18
N SER A 140 -15.43 -4.87 -13.93
CA SER A 140 -14.70 -3.65 -13.60
C SER A 140 -15.62 -2.44 -13.50
N GLU A 141 -16.59 -2.30 -14.41
CA GLU A 141 -17.60 -1.24 -14.38
C GLU A 141 -18.47 -1.31 -13.13
N VAL A 142 -18.96 -2.50 -12.79
CA VAL A 142 -19.85 -2.73 -11.63
C VAL A 142 -19.16 -2.41 -10.31
N ILE A 143 -17.87 -2.79 -10.16
CA ILE A 143 -17.12 -2.54 -8.91
C ILE A 143 -16.44 -1.17 -8.86
N SER A 144 -16.36 -0.46 -9.97
CA SER A 144 -15.66 0.83 -10.10
C SER A 144 -16.08 1.88 -9.06
N PRO A 145 -17.37 2.10 -8.77
CA PRO A 145 -17.76 3.09 -7.74
C PRO A 145 -17.21 2.77 -6.36
N VAL A 146 -17.16 1.47 -6.01
CA VAL A 146 -16.59 1.01 -4.72
C VAL A 146 -15.09 1.25 -4.71
N ASN A 147 -14.40 0.89 -5.80
CA ASN A 147 -12.96 1.10 -5.94
C ASN A 147 -12.57 2.57 -5.80
N PHE A 148 -13.30 3.47 -6.45
CA PHE A 148 -13.06 4.92 -6.33
C PHE A 148 -13.26 5.42 -4.90
N ALA A 149 -14.29 4.95 -4.20
CA ALA A 149 -14.51 5.31 -2.80
C ALA A 149 -13.36 4.85 -1.90
N LEU A 150 -12.89 3.61 -2.10
CA LEU A 150 -11.77 3.03 -1.33
C LEU A 150 -10.45 3.75 -1.59
N ILE A 151 -10.15 4.08 -2.85
CA ILE A 151 -8.99 4.91 -3.23
C ILE A 151 -9.09 6.30 -2.60
N GLY A 152 -10.29 6.88 -2.53
CA GLY A 152 -10.53 8.14 -1.84
C GLY A 152 -10.17 8.08 -0.36
N PHE A 153 -10.59 7.02 0.35
CA PHE A 153 -10.21 6.81 1.75
C PHE A 153 -8.70 6.59 1.91
N LEU A 154 -8.08 5.81 1.04
CA LEU A 154 -6.64 5.58 1.05
C LEU A 154 -5.85 6.89 0.86
N SER A 155 -6.31 7.75 -0.04
CA SER A 155 -5.70 9.07 -0.31
C SER A 155 -5.66 9.96 0.93
N ILE A 156 -6.59 9.80 1.89
CA ILE A 156 -6.55 10.53 3.17
C ILE A 156 -5.29 10.20 3.96
N MET A 157 -4.88 8.93 4.01
CA MET A 157 -3.63 8.53 4.68
C MET A 157 -2.41 9.23 4.05
N TYR A 158 -2.38 9.31 2.72
CA TYR A 158 -1.29 9.91 1.96
C TYR A 158 -1.17 11.40 2.22
N ILE A 159 -2.30 12.10 2.16
CA ILE A 159 -2.38 13.54 2.43
C ILE A 159 -1.95 13.84 3.87
N VAL A 160 -2.43 13.06 4.84
CA VAL A 160 -2.09 13.24 6.25
C VAL A 160 -0.59 12.97 6.47
N HIS A 161 -0.04 11.88 5.94
CA HIS A 161 1.39 11.59 6.06
C HIS A 161 2.24 12.72 5.46
N PHE A 162 1.92 13.15 4.25
CA PHE A 162 2.60 14.26 3.58
C PHE A 162 2.56 15.54 4.42
N TYR A 163 1.36 15.96 4.85
CA TYR A 163 1.16 17.16 5.66
C TYR A 163 1.96 17.13 6.97
N VAL A 164 1.88 16.04 7.71
CA VAL A 164 2.54 15.89 9.02
C VAL A 164 4.06 15.93 8.86
N THR A 165 4.57 15.39 7.76
CA THR A 165 6.00 15.34 7.50
C THR A 165 6.52 16.66 6.97
N VAL A 166 5.88 17.28 5.98
CA VAL A 166 6.32 18.55 5.37
C VAL A 166 6.21 19.71 6.36
N SER A 167 5.20 19.69 7.25
CA SER A 167 5.05 20.68 8.33
C SER A 167 6.07 20.52 9.46
N GLY A 168 6.86 19.44 9.47
CA GLY A 168 7.82 19.11 10.53
C GLY A 168 7.16 18.60 11.83
N ARG A 169 5.85 18.42 11.86
CA ARG A 169 5.12 17.94 13.06
C ARG A 169 5.49 16.53 13.46
N SER A 170 5.89 15.69 12.51
CA SER A 170 6.40 14.35 12.79
C SER A 170 7.72 14.33 13.58
N GLY A 171 8.40 15.48 13.70
CA GLY A 171 9.76 15.53 14.26
C GLY A 171 10.82 14.80 13.40
N LEU A 172 10.45 14.30 12.24
CA LEU A 172 11.34 13.75 11.22
C LEU A 172 11.81 14.86 10.27
N HIS A 173 12.84 14.59 9.48
CA HIS A 173 13.29 15.54 8.47
C HIS A 173 12.19 15.77 7.43
N ARG A 174 11.96 17.03 7.02
CA ARG A 174 10.84 17.37 6.10
C ARG A 174 10.90 16.65 4.77
N LEU A 175 12.10 16.37 4.25
CA LEU A 175 12.25 15.60 3.00
C LEU A 175 11.75 14.15 3.08
N THR A 176 11.47 13.62 4.28
CA THR A 176 10.82 12.30 4.39
C THR A 176 9.42 12.26 3.80
N CYS A 177 8.78 13.42 3.54
CA CYS A 177 7.53 13.47 2.76
C CYS A 177 7.68 12.90 1.34
N LEU A 178 8.89 12.98 0.76
CA LEU A 178 9.19 12.42 -0.57
C LEU A 178 9.44 10.90 -0.53
N VAL A 179 9.64 10.34 0.65
CA VAL A 179 9.93 8.91 0.84
C VAL A 179 8.64 8.10 1.07
N GLY A 180 7.53 8.76 1.44
CA GLY A 180 6.23 8.10 1.58
C GLY A 180 5.50 7.93 0.25
N ILE A 181 4.26 7.44 0.31
CA ILE A 181 3.43 7.09 -0.84
C ILE A 181 3.33 8.20 -1.88
N THR A 182 3.15 9.45 -1.45
CA THR A 182 3.03 10.59 -2.39
C THR A 182 4.28 10.76 -3.26
N GLY A 183 5.46 10.62 -2.66
CA GLY A 183 6.72 10.73 -3.38
C GLY A 183 6.98 9.51 -4.28
N THR A 184 6.73 8.30 -3.77
CA THR A 184 6.92 7.08 -4.56
C THR A 184 5.94 7.00 -5.73
N PHE A 185 4.71 7.48 -5.56
CA PHE A 185 3.75 7.60 -6.66
C PHE A 185 4.25 8.55 -7.75
N ALA A 186 4.77 9.72 -7.39
CA ALA A 186 5.34 10.66 -8.35
C ALA A 186 6.55 10.06 -9.08
N VAL A 187 7.44 9.37 -8.37
CA VAL A 187 8.58 8.66 -8.97
C VAL A 187 8.10 7.56 -9.90
N GLY A 188 7.08 6.79 -9.50
CA GLY A 188 6.49 5.74 -10.33
C GLY A 188 5.86 6.27 -11.60
N MET A 189 5.19 7.44 -11.58
CA MET A 189 4.67 8.08 -12.79
C MET A 189 5.80 8.41 -13.78
N ILE A 190 6.91 8.99 -13.28
CA ILE A 190 8.10 9.27 -14.10
C ILE A 190 8.68 7.96 -14.64
N TRP A 191 8.77 6.93 -13.80
CA TRP A 191 9.25 5.60 -14.19
C TRP A 191 8.43 5.02 -15.34
N LYS A 192 7.09 5.07 -15.24
CA LYS A 192 6.19 4.62 -16.30
C LYS A 192 6.37 5.41 -17.60
N LEU A 193 6.59 6.72 -17.52
CA LEU A 193 6.85 7.55 -18.69
C LEU A 193 8.17 7.17 -19.40
N ILE A 194 9.20 6.77 -18.64
CA ILE A 194 10.51 6.39 -19.20
C ILE A 194 10.47 5.00 -19.82
N PHE A 195 9.91 4.02 -19.10
CA PHE A 195 9.99 2.61 -19.47
C PHE A 195 8.75 2.07 -20.21
N GLY A 196 7.68 2.86 -20.28
CA GLY A 196 6.47 2.52 -21.04
C GLY A 196 5.82 1.22 -20.61
N SER A 197 5.39 0.42 -21.58
CA SER A 197 4.72 -0.87 -21.38
C SER A 197 5.68 -2.06 -21.41
N THR A 198 6.89 -1.88 -20.88
CA THR A 198 7.84 -2.99 -20.66
C THR A 198 7.63 -3.64 -19.30
N ALA A 199 8.15 -4.84 -19.09
CA ALA A 199 8.14 -5.51 -17.79
C ALA A 199 8.75 -4.62 -16.68
N VAL A 200 9.82 -3.88 -16.98
CA VAL A 200 10.44 -2.89 -16.10
C VAL A 200 9.50 -1.72 -15.83
N GLY A 201 8.78 -1.24 -16.85
CA GLY A 201 7.77 -0.19 -16.71
C GLY A 201 6.59 -0.62 -15.87
N GLY A 202 6.26 -1.91 -15.86
CA GLY A 202 5.20 -2.50 -15.04
C GLY A 202 5.44 -2.39 -13.52
N ALA A 203 6.70 -2.26 -13.08
CA ALA A 203 7.04 -2.02 -11.67
C ALA A 203 6.40 -0.73 -11.10
N TRP A 204 5.92 0.16 -11.93
CA TRP A 204 5.09 1.30 -11.53
C TRP A 204 3.85 0.86 -10.71
N GLY A 205 3.22 -0.26 -11.04
CA GLY A 205 2.07 -0.79 -10.30
C GLY A 205 2.38 -1.11 -8.83
N ALA A 206 3.65 -1.32 -8.48
CA ALA A 206 4.11 -1.60 -7.12
C ALA A 206 4.55 -0.34 -6.33
N CYS A 207 4.52 0.86 -6.93
CA CYS A 207 4.98 2.09 -6.28
C CYS A 207 4.16 2.43 -5.04
N GLU A 208 2.87 2.19 -5.08
CA GLU A 208 1.95 2.47 -3.99
C GLU A 208 2.30 1.64 -2.77
N SER A 209 2.37 0.34 -2.94
CA SER A 209 2.72 -0.62 -1.88
C SER A 209 4.11 -0.33 -1.30
N PHE A 210 5.08 0.02 -2.15
CA PHE A 210 6.40 0.42 -1.69
C PHE A 210 6.35 1.70 -0.86
N GLY A 211 5.57 2.70 -1.30
CA GLY A 211 5.38 3.96 -0.57
C GLY A 211 4.70 3.78 0.78
N GLU A 212 3.75 2.86 0.89
CA GLU A 212 3.17 2.46 2.17
C GLU A 212 4.24 1.88 3.11
N GLY A 213 5.08 0.99 2.60
CA GLY A 213 6.20 0.42 3.36
C GLY A 213 7.13 1.50 3.89
N LEU A 214 7.51 2.46 3.06
CA LEU A 214 8.35 3.58 3.47
C LEU A 214 7.64 4.48 4.50
N THR A 215 6.31 4.65 4.41
CA THR A 215 5.53 5.36 5.43
C THR A 215 5.59 4.65 6.78
N TYR A 216 5.48 3.33 6.81
CA TYR A 216 5.64 2.55 8.04
C TYR A 216 7.07 2.55 8.56
N LEU A 217 8.06 2.54 7.68
CA LEU A 217 9.46 2.66 8.06
C LEU A 217 9.77 4.04 8.69
N THR A 218 9.20 5.13 8.15
CA THR A 218 9.33 6.46 8.77
C THR A 218 8.65 6.51 10.15
N THR A 219 7.52 5.85 10.30
CA THR A 219 6.83 5.68 11.60
C THR A 219 7.69 4.91 12.60
N TYR A 220 8.38 3.86 12.18
CA TYR A 220 9.36 3.15 13.01
C TYR A 220 10.46 4.09 13.52
N PHE A 221 11.05 4.92 12.65
CA PHE A 221 12.08 5.87 13.04
C PHE A 221 11.57 6.95 14.00
N TYR A 222 10.31 7.38 13.88
CA TYR A 222 9.68 8.24 14.88
C TYR A 222 9.71 7.60 16.26
N TRP A 223 9.25 6.36 16.39
CA TRP A 223 9.23 5.66 17.68
C TRP A 223 10.64 5.35 18.22
N LYS A 224 11.59 5.03 17.33
CA LYS A 224 12.99 4.85 17.72
C LYS A 224 13.61 6.14 18.27
N LYS A 225 13.30 7.28 17.67
CA LYS A 225 13.74 8.59 18.18
C LYS A 225 13.13 8.91 19.55
N ALA A 226 11.83 8.60 19.74
CA ALA A 226 11.16 8.77 21.03
C ALA A 226 11.79 7.92 22.15
N GLU A 227 12.25 6.70 21.83
CA GLU A 227 12.98 5.82 22.75
C GLU A 227 14.34 6.43 23.16
N ASN A 228 15.12 6.87 22.19
CA ASN A 228 16.47 7.44 22.44
C ASN A 228 16.43 8.76 23.24
N SER A 229 15.46 9.62 22.96
CA SER A 229 15.30 10.90 23.68
C SER A 229 15.06 10.70 25.17
N LYS A 230 14.47 9.59 25.53
CA LYS A 230 14.22 9.21 26.91
C LYS A 230 15.48 8.71 27.63
N HIS A 231 16.29 7.89 26.96
CA HIS A 231 17.55 7.40 27.55
C HIS A 231 18.46 8.55 27.96
N ASN A 232 18.50 9.61 27.14
CA ASN A 232 19.28 10.80 27.42
C ASN A 232 18.75 11.62 28.62
N GLN A 233 17.42 11.56 28.90
CA GLN A 233 16.83 12.25 30.06
C GLN A 233 17.09 11.53 31.40
N ILE A 234 17.42 10.26 31.37
CA ILE A 234 17.70 9.46 32.58
C ILE A 234 19.19 9.57 32.97
N GLN A 235 20.06 9.90 32.01
CA GLN A 235 21.50 10.01 32.21
C GLN A 235 21.97 11.42 32.63
N ASN A 236 21.10 12.43 32.50
CA ASN A 236 21.32 13.80 32.99
C ASN A 236 20.50 14.07 34.26
#